data_ccf6abb8b1b9025df2e9c8d30f4416b7
#
_entry.id   ccf6abb8b1b9025df2e9c8d30f4416b7
#
_cell.length_a   1.000
_cell.length_b   1.000
_cell.length_c   1.000
_cell.angle_alpha   90.00
_cell.angle_beta   90.00
_cell.angle_gamma   90.00
#
_symmetry.space_group_name_H-M   'P 1'
#
loop_
_entity.id
_entity.type
_entity.pdbx_description
1 polymer ?
#
loop_
_entity_poly.entity_id
_entity_poly.type
_entity_poly.pdbx_seq_one_letter_code
_entity_poly.pdbx_strand_id
1 'polypeptide(L)'
;MHKRMSPHGDQDHIGGALTLVENFKVEKVIFNCGEFNDLEKYLIKVLNKEKIPYYSCIKELNIDNNKLHFLNNREYDNENDNSNVIYTELNGYKFMFMGDASITTEKEILNKYNLSDIDVLKVGHHGSETSSSKEFINAINPKYSIISVGKNNRYGHPNKEVLGNLENSKIYRTDQDGSIMFKIKNNKLKIETCSS
;
A
#
# COMPACT_ATOMS: atom_id res chain seq x y z
N MET A 1 5.05 -16.02 29.44
CA MET A 1 5.60 -15.66 28.12
C MET A 1 4.42 -15.28 27.24
N HIS A 2 4.05 -13.99 27.23
CA HIS A 2 2.92 -13.52 26.45
C HIS A 2 3.43 -13.21 25.05
N LYS A 3 3.13 -14.08 24.08
CA LYS A 3 3.18 -13.70 22.68
C LYS A 3 2.13 -12.60 22.50
N ARG A 4 2.55 -11.37 22.32
CA ARG A 4 1.70 -10.33 21.77
C ARG A 4 1.41 -10.76 20.34
N MET A 5 0.18 -11.15 20.08
CA MET A 5 -0.33 -11.21 18.72
C MET A 5 -0.43 -9.77 18.25
N SER A 6 0.42 -9.40 17.32
CA SER A 6 0.34 -8.18 16.56
C SER A 6 -0.32 -8.53 15.23
N PRO A 7 -1.36 -7.87 14.81
CA PRO A 7 -2.14 -8.26 13.64
C PRO A 7 -1.65 -7.51 12.39
N HIS A 8 -1.14 -8.30 11.42
CA HIS A 8 -1.00 -7.80 10.05
C HIS A 8 -1.71 -8.74 9.09
N GLY A 9 -2.58 -8.49 8.66
CA GLY A 9 -3.86 -8.46 8.04
C GLY A 9 -4.75 -7.62 8.96
N ASP A 10 -4.26 -6.43 9.33
CA ASP A 10 -4.98 -5.58 10.23
C ASP A 10 -6.36 -5.31 9.68
N GLN A 11 -7.30 -5.12 10.58
CA GLN A 11 -8.69 -4.94 10.22
C GLN A 11 -8.91 -3.73 9.28
N ASP A 12 -8.01 -2.77 9.31
CA ASP A 12 -8.01 -1.60 8.41
C ASP A 12 -7.47 -1.92 7.01
N HIS A 13 -6.74 -3.02 6.82
CA HIS A 13 -6.28 -3.51 5.51
C HIS A 13 -7.18 -4.60 4.93
N ILE A 14 -7.48 -5.64 5.71
CA ILE A 14 -8.18 -6.84 5.21
C ILE A 14 -9.64 -6.93 5.68
N GLY A 15 -10.07 -6.09 6.64
CA GLY A 15 -11.41 -6.17 7.25
C GLY A 15 -12.57 -6.11 6.25
N GLY A 16 -12.39 -5.40 5.12
CA GLY A 16 -13.37 -5.34 4.04
C GLY A 16 -13.29 -6.49 3.02
N ALA A 17 -12.25 -7.32 3.06
CA ALA A 17 -11.98 -8.33 2.02
C ALA A 17 -13.08 -9.40 1.94
N LEU A 18 -13.64 -9.82 3.07
CA LEU A 18 -14.74 -10.78 3.10
C LEU A 18 -15.97 -10.26 2.36
N THR A 19 -16.40 -9.03 2.68
CA THR A 19 -17.54 -8.39 1.99
C THR A 19 -17.26 -8.23 0.50
N LEU A 20 -16.01 -7.92 0.12
CA LEU A 20 -15.63 -7.80 -1.28
C LEU A 20 -15.78 -9.15 -2.00
N VAL A 21 -15.24 -10.23 -1.41
CA VAL A 21 -15.28 -11.58 -1.99
C VAL A 21 -16.72 -12.11 -2.11
N GLU A 22 -17.58 -11.80 -1.14
CA GLU A 22 -18.98 -12.25 -1.12
C GLU A 22 -19.88 -11.49 -2.09
N ASN A 23 -19.57 -10.24 -2.43
CA ASN A 23 -20.47 -9.37 -3.20
C ASN A 23 -19.95 -8.99 -4.58
N PHE A 24 -18.69 -9.27 -4.90
CA PHE A 24 -18.08 -8.91 -6.17
C PHE A 24 -17.35 -10.09 -6.79
N LYS A 25 -17.22 -10.07 -8.11
CA LYS A 25 -16.40 -11.06 -8.82
C LYS A 25 -14.92 -10.79 -8.53
N VAL A 26 -14.31 -11.60 -7.68
CA VAL A 26 -12.88 -11.59 -7.39
C VAL A 26 -12.23 -12.75 -8.17
N GLU A 27 -11.23 -12.45 -8.97
CA GLU A 27 -10.55 -13.47 -9.79
C GLU A 27 -9.42 -14.17 -9.04
N LYS A 28 -8.74 -13.44 -8.16
CA LYS A 28 -7.64 -13.96 -7.33
C LYS A 28 -7.35 -13.02 -6.16
N VAL A 29 -6.71 -13.56 -5.13
CA VAL A 29 -6.22 -12.78 -3.99
C VAL A 29 -4.71 -12.97 -3.85
N ILE A 30 -3.99 -11.89 -3.53
CA ILE A 30 -2.55 -11.91 -3.32
C ILE A 30 -2.29 -11.47 -1.87
N PHE A 31 -1.73 -12.38 -1.09
CA PHE A 31 -1.26 -12.12 0.26
C PHE A 31 0.22 -11.68 0.25
N ASN A 32 0.66 -11.09 1.34
CA ASN A 32 2.06 -10.76 1.59
C ASN A 32 2.93 -12.01 1.84
N CYS A 33 4.18 -11.83 2.30
CA CYS A 33 5.12 -12.92 2.57
C CYS A 33 5.09 -13.45 4.00
N GLY A 34 4.35 -12.82 4.91
CA GLY A 34 4.31 -13.20 6.32
C GLY A 34 3.44 -14.44 6.59
N GLU A 35 3.53 -14.93 7.82
CA GLU A 35 2.62 -15.96 8.31
C GLU A 35 1.18 -15.44 8.35
N PHE A 36 0.22 -16.27 7.94
CA PHE A 36 -1.19 -15.90 7.98
C PHE A 36 -1.72 -15.78 9.41
N ASN A 37 -2.30 -14.65 9.73
CA ASN A 37 -3.03 -14.45 10.97
C ASN A 37 -4.43 -15.10 10.91
N ASP A 38 -5.21 -14.99 11.99
CA ASP A 38 -6.51 -15.66 12.10
C ASP A 38 -7.55 -15.10 11.11
N LEU A 39 -7.49 -13.79 10.81
CA LEU A 39 -8.39 -13.16 9.84
C LEU A 39 -8.08 -13.60 8.41
N GLU A 40 -6.80 -13.68 8.06
CA GLU A 40 -6.34 -14.20 6.77
C GLU A 40 -6.67 -15.68 6.60
N LYS A 41 -6.46 -16.49 7.65
CA LYS A 41 -6.86 -17.91 7.67
C LYS A 41 -8.36 -18.08 7.48
N TYR A 42 -9.16 -17.17 8.05
CA TYR A 42 -10.61 -17.19 7.82
C TYR A 42 -10.96 -16.81 6.38
N LEU A 43 -10.34 -15.76 5.85
CA LEU A 43 -10.52 -15.38 4.44
C LEU A 43 -10.14 -16.54 3.50
N ILE A 44 -9.03 -17.23 3.75
CA ILE A 44 -8.58 -18.39 2.97
C ILE A 44 -9.67 -19.50 2.95
N LYS A 45 -10.34 -19.76 4.07
CA LYS A 45 -11.47 -20.74 4.09
C LYS A 45 -12.59 -20.31 3.16
N VAL A 46 -12.93 -19.01 3.13
CA VAL A 46 -13.94 -18.47 2.23
C VAL A 46 -13.48 -18.55 0.77
N LEU A 47 -12.24 -18.17 0.47
CA LEU A 47 -11.66 -18.28 -0.87
C LEU A 47 -11.70 -19.72 -1.41
N ASN A 48 -11.36 -20.70 -0.58
CA ASN A 48 -11.43 -22.12 -0.93
C ASN A 48 -12.86 -22.58 -1.22
N LYS A 49 -13.83 -22.16 -0.41
CA LYS A 49 -15.25 -22.45 -0.61
C LYS A 49 -15.76 -21.87 -1.93
N GLU A 50 -15.42 -20.63 -2.22
CA GLU A 50 -15.82 -19.92 -3.45
C GLU A 50 -14.93 -20.26 -4.67
N LYS A 51 -13.94 -21.14 -4.50
CA LYS A 51 -12.99 -21.57 -5.55
C LYS A 51 -12.20 -20.42 -6.15
N ILE A 52 -11.90 -19.41 -5.35
CA ILE A 52 -11.08 -18.25 -5.74
C ILE A 52 -9.62 -18.59 -5.46
N PRO A 53 -8.74 -18.59 -6.46
CA PRO A 53 -7.32 -18.85 -6.26
C PRO A 53 -6.67 -17.74 -5.47
N TYR A 54 -5.70 -18.10 -4.63
CA TYR A 54 -4.89 -17.13 -3.90
C TYR A 54 -3.40 -17.51 -3.96
N TYR A 55 -2.56 -16.52 -3.83
CA TYR A 55 -1.12 -16.64 -3.88
C TYR A 55 -0.51 -15.77 -2.77
N SER A 56 0.70 -16.07 -2.33
CA SER A 56 1.46 -15.26 -1.41
C SER A 56 2.88 -15.07 -1.91
N CYS A 57 3.52 -13.97 -1.46
CA CYS A 57 4.94 -13.74 -1.69
C CYS A 57 5.35 -13.77 -3.19
N ILE A 58 4.50 -13.26 -4.06
CA ILE A 58 4.80 -13.19 -5.49
C ILE A 58 5.68 -12.00 -5.83
N LYS A 59 6.42 -12.09 -6.94
CA LYS A 59 7.27 -11.00 -7.43
C LYS A 59 6.56 -10.11 -8.43
N GLU A 60 5.68 -10.69 -9.23
CA GLU A 60 5.00 -10.00 -10.32
C GLU A 60 3.60 -10.55 -10.52
N LEU A 61 2.69 -9.68 -10.97
CA LEU A 61 1.34 -10.04 -11.39
C LEU A 61 1.02 -9.30 -12.68
N ASN A 62 0.66 -10.03 -13.72
CA ASN A 62 0.16 -9.45 -14.96
C ASN A 62 -1.36 -9.29 -14.88
N ILE A 63 -1.85 -8.09 -15.20
CA ILE A 63 -3.27 -7.76 -15.30
C ILE A 63 -3.47 -7.08 -16.66
N ASP A 64 -4.09 -7.78 -17.59
CA ASP A 64 -4.20 -7.36 -19.00
C ASP A 64 -2.82 -6.99 -19.57
N ASN A 65 -2.64 -5.75 -20.02
CA ASN A 65 -1.38 -5.24 -20.57
C ASN A 65 -0.49 -4.57 -19.51
N ASN A 66 -0.86 -4.63 -18.24
CA ASN A 66 -0.13 -3.99 -17.17
C ASN A 66 0.56 -5.02 -16.27
N LYS A 67 1.65 -4.62 -15.66
CA LYS A 67 2.40 -5.45 -14.72
C LYS A 67 2.51 -4.75 -13.38
N LEU A 68 2.15 -5.47 -12.32
CA LEU A 68 2.43 -5.08 -10.95
C LEU A 68 3.70 -5.77 -10.48
N HIS A 69 4.67 -5.01 -9.96
CA HIS A 69 5.89 -5.52 -9.35
C HIS A 69 5.77 -5.45 -7.85
N PHE A 70 5.94 -6.57 -7.16
CA PHE A 70 5.97 -6.65 -5.71
C PHE A 70 7.43 -6.51 -5.28
N LEU A 71 7.80 -5.35 -4.77
CA LEU A 71 9.19 -5.00 -4.46
C LEU A 71 9.67 -5.65 -3.17
N ASN A 72 8.74 -5.96 -2.26
CA ASN A 72 8.96 -6.66 -1.02
C ASN A 72 8.45 -8.10 -1.15
N ASN A 73 9.37 -9.06 -1.21
CA ASN A 73 9.08 -10.46 -1.50
C ASN A 73 9.87 -11.42 -0.59
N ARG A 74 9.94 -11.10 0.68
CA ARG A 74 10.48 -11.93 1.75
C ARG A 74 9.70 -11.73 3.03
N GLU A 75 9.88 -12.62 3.98
CA GLU A 75 9.32 -12.51 5.31
C GLU A 75 10.26 -11.72 6.24
N TYR A 76 9.65 -10.95 7.14
CA TYR A 76 10.29 -10.17 8.19
C TYR A 76 9.67 -10.48 9.54
N ASP A 77 10.44 -10.32 10.59
CA ASP A 77 9.95 -10.47 11.97
C ASP A 77 8.94 -9.38 12.34
N ASN A 78 9.11 -8.17 11.76
CA ASN A 78 8.17 -7.07 11.90
C ASN A 78 7.09 -7.22 10.81
N GLU A 79 5.87 -7.36 11.23
CA GLU A 79 4.73 -7.57 10.34
C GLU A 79 4.46 -6.41 9.38
N ASN A 80 4.66 -5.14 9.79
CA ASN A 80 4.53 -3.98 8.89
C ASN A 80 5.47 -4.13 7.70
N ASP A 81 6.67 -4.68 7.95
CA ASP A 81 7.65 -4.92 6.90
C ASP A 81 7.27 -6.09 5.96
N ASN A 82 6.27 -6.90 6.32
CA ASN A 82 5.68 -7.89 5.42
C ASN A 82 4.70 -7.28 4.39
N SER A 83 4.42 -5.99 4.48
CA SER A 83 3.53 -5.29 3.55
C SER A 83 3.89 -5.53 2.09
N ASN A 84 2.88 -5.76 1.26
CA ASN A 84 3.03 -5.75 -0.19
C ASN A 84 3.36 -4.34 -0.68
N VAL A 85 4.63 -4.09 -0.96
CA VAL A 85 5.05 -2.86 -1.63
C VAL A 85 4.94 -3.06 -3.14
N ILE A 86 4.06 -2.30 -3.78
CA ILE A 86 3.72 -2.50 -5.19
C ILE A 86 4.19 -1.30 -6.01
N TYR A 87 4.91 -1.59 -7.10
CA TYR A 87 5.24 -0.63 -8.15
C TYR A 87 4.58 -1.05 -9.46
N THR A 88 4.04 -0.07 -10.18
CA THR A 88 3.48 -0.31 -11.52
C THR A 88 3.59 0.94 -12.37
N GLU A 89 3.67 0.74 -13.68
CA GLU A 89 3.60 1.81 -14.66
C GLU A 89 2.33 1.65 -15.50
N LEU A 90 1.47 2.67 -15.49
CA LEU A 90 0.21 2.69 -16.21
C LEU A 90 0.22 3.87 -17.20
N ASN A 91 0.23 3.56 -18.50
CA ASN A 91 0.27 4.57 -19.55
C ASN A 91 1.38 5.62 -19.37
N GLY A 92 2.58 5.17 -18.96
CA GLY A 92 3.74 6.04 -18.75
C GLY A 92 3.77 6.77 -17.40
N TYR A 93 2.79 6.54 -16.51
CA TYR A 93 2.79 7.08 -15.14
C TYR A 93 3.20 6.02 -14.13
N LYS A 94 4.12 6.36 -13.25
CA LYS A 94 4.68 5.50 -12.21
C LYS A 94 3.89 5.61 -10.91
N PHE A 95 3.35 4.50 -10.46
CA PHE A 95 2.60 4.39 -9.20
C PHE A 95 3.35 3.52 -8.20
N MET A 96 3.39 3.94 -6.95
CA MET A 96 3.98 3.17 -5.86
C MET A 96 3.07 3.14 -4.65
N PHE A 97 2.83 1.93 -4.11
CA PHE A 97 1.99 1.69 -2.94
C PHE A 97 2.83 1.02 -1.87
N MET A 98 2.97 1.66 -0.73
CA MET A 98 3.90 1.22 0.32
C MET A 98 3.30 0.23 1.32
N GLY A 99 1.95 0.10 1.38
CA GLY A 99 1.34 -0.59 2.51
C GLY A 99 1.73 0.10 3.82
N ASP A 100 2.12 -0.67 4.81
CA ASP A 100 2.63 -0.18 6.10
C ASP A 100 4.13 -0.42 6.27
N ALA A 101 4.84 -0.63 5.16
CA ALA A 101 6.27 -0.83 5.13
C ALA A 101 7.03 0.26 5.89
N SER A 102 7.98 -0.16 6.73
CA SER A 102 8.78 0.74 7.55
C SER A 102 10.01 1.28 6.79
N ILE A 103 10.73 2.18 7.45
CA ILE A 103 12.02 2.72 6.99
C ILE A 103 13.02 1.60 6.67
N THR A 104 12.96 0.46 7.36
CA THR A 104 13.82 -0.70 7.07
C THR A 104 13.56 -1.24 5.66
N THR A 105 12.30 -1.48 5.34
CA THR A 105 11.90 -1.92 3.98
C THR A 105 12.21 -0.85 2.92
N GLU A 106 12.02 0.44 3.23
CA GLU A 106 12.38 1.54 2.32
C GLU A 106 13.86 1.49 1.92
N LYS A 107 14.76 1.34 2.89
CA LYS A 107 16.20 1.23 2.64
C LYS A 107 16.57 0.03 1.77
N GLU A 108 15.93 -1.12 2.03
CA GLU A 108 16.16 -2.32 1.21
C GLU A 108 15.68 -2.15 -0.23
N ILE A 109 14.55 -1.48 -0.42
CA ILE A 109 14.01 -1.15 -1.74
C ILE A 109 14.99 -0.24 -2.49
N LEU A 110 15.51 0.81 -1.85
CA LEU A 110 16.50 1.71 -2.46
C LEU A 110 17.80 0.99 -2.82
N ASN A 111 18.25 0.05 -1.99
CA ASN A 111 19.46 -0.73 -2.27
C ASN A 111 19.28 -1.71 -3.44
N LYS A 112 18.05 -2.16 -3.68
CA LYS A 112 17.75 -3.23 -4.65
C LYS A 112 17.25 -2.71 -5.99
N TYR A 113 16.55 -1.57 -5.98
CA TYR A 113 15.89 -1.03 -7.16
C TYR A 113 16.31 0.42 -7.41
N ASN A 114 16.57 0.76 -8.66
CA ASN A 114 16.78 2.14 -9.07
C ASN A 114 15.43 2.79 -9.41
N LEU A 115 14.79 3.39 -8.39
CA LEU A 115 13.48 4.03 -8.50
C LEU A 115 13.65 5.54 -8.39
N SER A 116 13.08 6.28 -9.31
CA SER A 116 13.06 7.74 -9.27
C SER A 116 11.83 8.29 -9.98
N ASP A 117 11.49 9.53 -9.66
CA ASP A 117 10.42 10.29 -10.29
C ASP A 117 9.09 9.53 -10.33
N ILE A 118 8.64 9.12 -9.15
CA ILE A 118 7.34 8.46 -8.96
C ILE A 118 6.23 9.50 -9.15
N ASP A 119 5.29 9.25 -10.08
CA ASP A 119 4.18 10.18 -10.29
C ASP A 119 3.20 10.17 -9.11
N VAL A 120 2.86 8.99 -8.60
CA VAL A 120 1.90 8.83 -7.49
C VAL A 120 2.44 7.87 -6.44
N LEU A 121 2.65 8.38 -5.24
CA LEU A 121 3.01 7.60 -4.06
C LEU A 121 1.79 7.47 -3.14
N LYS A 122 1.35 6.23 -2.84
CA LYS A 122 0.54 5.96 -1.64
C LYS A 122 1.51 5.85 -0.48
N VAL A 123 1.49 6.85 0.38
CA VAL A 123 2.37 6.99 1.55
C VAL A 123 2.20 5.80 2.48
N GLY A 124 3.30 5.31 3.02
CA GLY A 124 3.32 4.17 3.94
C GLY A 124 2.66 4.49 5.27
N HIS A 125 2.07 3.47 5.87
CA HIS A 125 1.59 3.44 7.26
C HIS A 125 0.81 4.69 7.68
N HIS A 126 -0.12 5.13 6.83
CA HIS A 126 -0.98 6.31 7.04
C HIS A 126 -0.21 7.62 7.34
N GLY A 127 1.09 7.67 7.01
CA GLY A 127 1.99 8.77 7.35
C GLY A 127 2.54 8.67 8.77
N SER A 128 2.74 7.47 9.30
CA SER A 128 3.45 7.22 10.56
C SER A 128 4.91 7.64 10.46
N GLU A 129 5.51 8.07 11.58
CA GLU A 129 6.93 8.39 11.71
C GLU A 129 7.86 7.19 11.44
N THR A 130 7.31 5.96 11.45
CA THR A 130 8.04 4.74 11.14
C THR A 130 8.23 4.49 9.64
N SER A 131 7.68 5.36 8.79
CA SER A 131 7.72 5.26 7.33
C SER A 131 8.03 6.60 6.67
N SER A 132 8.22 6.59 5.35
CA SER A 132 8.39 7.79 4.52
C SER A 132 9.59 8.64 4.94
N SER A 133 10.74 7.97 5.15
CA SER A 133 12.00 8.60 5.51
C SER A 133 12.42 9.66 4.48
N LYS A 134 13.12 10.70 4.93
CA LYS A 134 13.62 11.76 4.06
C LYS A 134 14.50 11.21 2.94
N GLU A 135 15.34 10.22 3.24
CA GLU A 135 16.20 9.55 2.27
C GLU A 135 15.39 8.89 1.16
N PHE A 136 14.35 8.12 1.54
CA PHE A 136 13.48 7.43 0.62
C PHE A 136 12.70 8.41 -0.25
N ILE A 137 12.04 9.40 0.36
CA ILE A 137 11.24 10.40 -0.36
C ILE A 137 12.09 11.21 -1.34
N ASN A 138 13.30 11.62 -0.95
CA ASN A 138 14.21 12.31 -1.85
C ASN A 138 14.65 11.44 -3.03
N ALA A 139 14.89 10.15 -2.80
CA ALA A 139 15.31 9.24 -3.86
C ALA A 139 14.21 8.98 -4.89
N ILE A 140 12.97 8.74 -4.44
CA ILE A 140 11.85 8.44 -5.32
C ILE A 140 11.16 9.69 -5.89
N ASN A 141 11.39 10.87 -5.30
CA ASN A 141 10.92 12.20 -5.72
C ASN A 141 9.45 12.19 -6.19
N PRO A 142 8.47 11.91 -5.30
CA PRO A 142 7.09 11.72 -5.71
C PRO A 142 6.42 13.04 -6.10
N LYS A 143 5.75 13.07 -7.26
CA LYS A 143 4.99 14.24 -7.71
C LYS A 143 3.70 14.45 -6.91
N TYR A 144 2.99 13.36 -6.65
CA TYR A 144 1.76 13.34 -5.85
C TYR A 144 1.90 12.32 -4.73
N SER A 145 1.54 12.70 -3.52
CA SER A 145 1.56 11.83 -2.34
C SER A 145 0.17 11.70 -1.74
N ILE A 146 -0.30 10.47 -1.59
CA ILE A 146 -1.63 10.17 -1.08
C ILE A 146 -1.50 9.59 0.31
N ILE A 147 -2.15 10.21 1.29
CA ILE A 147 -2.21 9.73 2.66
C ILE A 147 -3.64 9.28 2.96
N SER A 148 -3.81 7.97 3.13
CA SER A 148 -5.08 7.40 3.59
C SER A 148 -5.13 7.46 5.10
N VAL A 149 -5.97 8.31 5.66
CA VAL A 149 -6.05 8.56 7.10
C VAL A 149 -7.46 9.00 7.49
N GLY A 150 -7.94 8.58 8.64
CA GLY A 150 -9.26 8.95 9.14
C GLY A 150 -9.28 10.34 9.80
N LYS A 151 -10.40 11.09 9.68
CA LYS A 151 -10.59 12.43 10.27
C LYS A 151 -10.26 12.51 11.77
N ASN A 152 -10.59 11.47 12.52
CA ASN A 152 -10.43 11.43 13.97
C ASN A 152 -9.51 10.27 14.40
N ASN A 153 -8.44 10.02 13.61
CA ASN A 153 -7.52 8.97 13.98
C ASN A 153 -6.82 9.28 15.31
N ARG A 154 -6.76 8.28 16.18
CA ARG A 154 -6.18 8.39 17.53
C ARG A 154 -4.66 8.30 17.56
N TYR A 155 -4.03 7.99 16.43
CA TYR A 155 -2.58 7.82 16.33
C TYR A 155 -1.85 9.11 16.01
N GLY A 156 -2.57 10.19 15.71
CA GLY A 156 -1.98 11.49 15.36
C GLY A 156 -1.36 11.51 13.95
N HIS A 157 -1.75 10.57 13.08
CA HIS A 157 -1.28 10.55 11.69
C HIS A 157 -2.02 11.58 10.82
N PRO A 158 -1.37 12.10 9.77
CA PRO A 158 0.06 11.91 9.46
C PRO A 158 0.97 12.68 10.40
N ASN A 159 2.17 12.13 10.69
CA ASN A 159 3.18 12.78 11.50
C ASN A 159 3.73 14.03 10.80
N LYS A 160 4.09 15.05 11.57
CA LYS A 160 4.62 16.33 11.05
C LYS A 160 5.93 16.14 10.28
N GLU A 161 6.80 15.23 10.74
CA GLU A 161 8.06 14.94 10.07
C GLU A 161 7.81 14.35 8.68
N VAL A 162 6.87 13.41 8.55
CA VAL A 162 6.48 12.83 7.27
C VAL A 162 5.93 13.90 6.32
N LEU A 163 5.08 14.80 6.81
CA LEU A 163 4.61 15.93 6.00
C LEU A 163 5.76 16.85 5.56
N GLY A 164 6.75 17.09 6.43
CA GLY A 164 7.95 17.83 6.09
C GLY A 164 8.80 17.11 5.02
N ASN A 165 8.95 15.79 5.11
CA ASN A 165 9.67 15.02 4.10
C ASN A 165 9.00 15.08 2.71
N LEU A 166 7.67 15.27 2.67
CA LEU A 166 6.87 15.34 1.46
C LEU A 166 6.67 16.77 0.92
N GLU A 167 7.38 17.78 1.43
CA GLU A 167 7.17 19.20 1.10
C GLU A 167 7.24 19.52 -0.42
N ASN A 168 8.03 18.76 -1.17
CA ASN A 168 8.18 18.91 -2.62
C ASN A 168 7.10 18.14 -3.42
N SER A 169 6.23 17.40 -2.75
CA SER A 169 5.15 16.63 -3.35
C SER A 169 3.80 17.32 -3.14
N LYS A 170 2.90 17.21 -4.12
CA LYS A 170 1.52 17.64 -3.88
C LYS A 170 0.78 16.58 -3.07
N ILE A 171 0.49 16.90 -1.80
CA ILE A 171 -0.13 15.98 -0.85
C ILE A 171 -1.66 16.04 -0.99
N TYR A 172 -2.29 14.87 -0.99
CA TYR A 172 -3.73 14.66 -0.83
C TYR A 172 -3.99 13.74 0.36
N ARG A 173 -4.99 14.07 1.17
CA ARG A 173 -5.31 13.33 2.40
C ARG A 173 -6.79 12.98 2.45
N THR A 174 -7.10 11.71 2.74
CA THR A 174 -8.51 11.27 2.79
C THR A 174 -9.33 11.93 3.91
N ASP A 175 -8.70 12.36 5.00
CA ASP A 175 -9.36 13.10 6.10
C ASP A 175 -9.72 14.54 5.74
N GLN A 176 -9.11 15.11 4.69
CA GLN A 176 -9.33 16.49 4.22
C GLN A 176 -10.04 16.52 2.86
N ASP A 177 -9.59 15.70 1.93
CA ASP A 177 -10.01 15.70 0.53
C ASP A 177 -11.11 14.66 0.24
N GLY A 178 -11.44 13.79 1.22
CA GLY A 178 -12.38 12.69 1.05
C GLY A 178 -11.86 11.60 0.13
N SER A 179 -12.67 11.14 -0.80
CA SER A 179 -12.25 10.16 -1.79
C SER A 179 -11.33 10.80 -2.83
N ILE A 180 -10.22 10.13 -3.12
CA ILE A 180 -9.21 10.61 -4.08
C ILE A 180 -9.14 9.61 -5.24
N MET A 181 -9.38 10.10 -6.45
CA MET A 181 -9.41 9.29 -7.66
C MET A 181 -8.39 9.78 -8.69
N PHE A 182 -7.58 8.86 -9.20
CA PHE A 182 -6.69 9.11 -10.32
C PHE A 182 -7.29 8.52 -11.60
N LYS A 183 -7.35 9.33 -12.63
CA LYS A 183 -7.83 8.94 -13.97
C LYS A 183 -6.77 9.26 -15.00
N ILE A 184 -6.43 8.29 -15.83
CA ILE A 184 -5.59 8.52 -17.02
C ILE A 184 -6.51 8.53 -18.25
N LYS A 185 -6.60 9.67 -18.89
CA LYS A 185 -7.39 9.86 -20.12
C LYS A 185 -6.60 10.68 -21.12
N ASN A 186 -6.52 10.20 -22.37
CA ASN A 186 -5.73 10.83 -23.42
C ASN A 186 -4.28 11.11 -22.99
N ASN A 187 -3.63 10.15 -22.36
CA ASN A 187 -2.26 10.24 -21.80
C ASN A 187 -2.07 11.40 -20.80
N LYS A 188 -3.15 11.84 -20.14
CA LYS A 188 -3.08 12.84 -19.07
C LYS A 188 -3.64 12.28 -17.79
N LEU A 189 -2.82 12.37 -16.73
CA LEU A 189 -3.22 12.04 -15.37
C LEU A 189 -4.08 13.19 -14.81
N LYS A 190 -5.29 12.87 -14.40
CA LYS A 190 -6.20 13.78 -13.68
C LYS A 190 -6.45 13.26 -12.28
N ILE A 191 -6.58 14.18 -11.35
CA ILE A 191 -6.91 13.88 -9.95
C ILE A 191 -8.24 14.54 -9.66
N GLU A 192 -9.16 13.77 -9.13
CA GLU A 192 -10.47 14.21 -8.68
C GLU A 192 -10.62 13.87 -7.20
N THR A 193 -11.12 14.81 -6.42
CA THR A 193 -11.42 14.62 -5.00
C THR A 193 -12.92 14.82 -4.79
N CYS A 194 -13.47 14.08 -3.84
CA CYS A 194 -14.88 14.23 -3.43
C CYS A 194 -14.91 14.29 -1.91
N SER A 195 -14.88 15.52 -1.37
CA SER A 195 -15.09 15.76 0.05
C SER A 195 -16.56 15.49 0.42
N SER A 196 -16.77 14.71 1.48
CA SER A 196 -18.08 14.48 2.09
C SER A 196 -18.51 15.66 2.94
#